data_5077b1fb063dd0cb1898ab1b76ebf056
#
_entry.id   5077b1fb063dd0cb1898ab1b76ebf056
#
_cell.length_a   1.000
_cell.length_b   1.000
_cell.length_c   1.000
_cell.angle_alpha   90.00
_cell.angle_beta   90.00
_cell.angle_gamma   90.00
#
_symmetry.space_group_name_H-M   'P 1'
#
loop_
_entity.id
_entity.type
_entity.pdbx_description
1 polymer ?
#
loop_
_entity_poly.entity_id
_entity_poly.type
_entity_poly.pdbx_seq_one_letter_code
_entity_poly.pdbx_strand_id
1 'polypeptide(L)'
;MTDHGVTFINAIELPAEEVDGFIEQWHARVAIMATAPGFRDARLHRALLPNARFQLVNVAHWDSAEACEAAGGHPTVTASVAEARKTASANPALYRIVAQVAR
;
A
#
# COMPACT_ATOMS: atom_id res chain seq x y z
N MET A 1 8.97 25.70 -5.27
CA MET A 1 8.33 24.87 -4.24
C MET A 1 8.37 23.40 -4.68
N THR A 2 8.80 22.53 -3.81
CA THR A 2 8.87 21.10 -4.11
C THR A 2 7.55 20.43 -3.73
N ASP A 3 6.91 19.75 -4.68
CA ASP A 3 5.71 18.96 -4.43
C ASP A 3 6.10 17.53 -4.07
N HIS A 4 5.89 17.14 -2.82
CA HIS A 4 6.15 15.80 -2.34
C HIS A 4 4.95 14.86 -2.52
N GLY A 5 3.80 15.40 -2.93
CA GLY A 5 2.58 14.62 -3.04
C GLY A 5 2.11 14.11 -1.69
N VAL A 6 1.52 12.91 -1.71
CA VAL A 6 1.06 12.23 -0.50
C VAL A 6 1.66 10.84 -0.42
N THR A 7 1.78 10.32 0.80
CA THR A 7 2.28 8.98 1.06
C THR A 7 1.14 8.11 1.59
N PHE A 8 0.88 7.01 0.92
CA PHE A 8 -0.04 5.98 1.39
C PHE A 8 0.74 4.97 2.21
N ILE A 9 0.32 4.75 3.45
CA ILE A 9 0.94 3.74 4.33
C ILE A 9 -0.15 2.81 4.82
N ASN A 10 0.09 1.50 4.66
CA ASN A 10 -0.85 0.48 5.11
C ASN A 10 -0.09 -0.59 5.88
N ALA A 11 -0.26 -0.61 7.21
CA ALA A 11 0.31 -1.64 8.07
C ALA A 11 -0.68 -2.80 8.14
N ILE A 12 -0.24 -4.01 7.80
CA ILE A 12 -1.12 -5.15 7.55
C ILE A 12 -0.81 -6.27 8.54
N GLU A 13 -1.84 -6.66 9.32
CA GLU A 13 -1.79 -7.84 10.16
C GLU A 13 -2.34 -9.02 9.37
N LEU A 14 -1.60 -10.11 9.33
CA LEU A 14 -2.06 -11.37 8.75
C LEU A 14 -1.22 -12.52 9.28
N PRO A 15 -1.77 -13.75 9.25
CA PRO A 15 -0.99 -14.92 9.63
C PRO A 15 0.23 -15.10 8.75
N ALA A 16 1.33 -15.59 9.32
CA ALA A 16 2.60 -15.78 8.60
C ALA A 16 2.42 -16.64 7.35
N GLU A 17 1.58 -17.67 7.42
CA GLU A 17 1.31 -18.58 6.29
C GLU A 17 0.55 -17.93 5.14
N GLU A 18 -0.05 -16.76 5.36
CA GLU A 18 -0.79 -16.03 4.33
C GLU A 18 0.05 -14.97 3.61
N VAL A 19 1.27 -14.71 4.10
CA VAL A 19 2.10 -13.60 3.62
C VAL A 19 2.46 -13.77 2.14
N ASP A 20 2.94 -14.94 1.73
CA ASP A 20 3.38 -15.16 0.35
C ASP A 20 2.21 -15.00 -0.64
N GLY A 21 1.04 -15.53 -0.31
CA GLY A 21 -0.16 -15.37 -1.13
C GLY A 21 -0.59 -13.90 -1.24
N PHE A 22 -0.49 -13.16 -0.12
CA PHE A 22 -0.80 -11.72 -0.13
C PHE A 22 0.15 -10.96 -1.05
N ILE A 23 1.44 -11.28 -1.02
CA ILE A 23 2.44 -10.63 -1.88
C ILE A 23 2.10 -10.83 -3.36
N GLU A 24 1.71 -12.04 -3.75
CA GLU A 24 1.29 -12.31 -5.12
C GLU A 24 0.08 -11.48 -5.53
N GLN A 25 -0.94 -11.40 -4.68
CA GLN A 25 -2.12 -10.58 -4.92
C GLN A 25 -1.75 -9.09 -5.02
N TRP A 26 -0.84 -8.64 -4.17
CA TRP A 26 -0.37 -7.25 -4.18
C TRP A 26 0.31 -6.90 -5.51
N HIS A 27 1.15 -7.79 -6.04
CA HIS A 27 1.80 -7.58 -7.34
C HIS A 27 0.76 -7.39 -8.45
N ALA A 28 -0.26 -8.23 -8.50
CA ALA A 28 -1.31 -8.13 -9.51
C ALA A 28 -2.11 -6.82 -9.35
N ARG A 29 -2.42 -6.45 -8.12
CA ARG A 29 -3.19 -5.24 -7.82
C ARG A 29 -2.39 -3.98 -8.14
N VAL A 30 -1.12 -3.91 -7.74
CA VAL A 30 -0.29 -2.73 -7.96
C VAL A 30 0.05 -2.54 -9.44
N ALA A 31 0.11 -3.60 -10.21
CA ALA A 31 0.32 -3.50 -11.66
C ALA A 31 -0.79 -2.67 -12.32
N ILE A 32 -2.02 -2.79 -11.83
CA ILE A 32 -3.15 -1.99 -12.30
C ILE A 32 -3.01 -0.54 -11.81
N MET A 33 -2.74 -0.36 -10.52
CA MET A 33 -2.63 0.96 -9.91
C MET A 33 -1.47 1.77 -10.50
N ALA A 34 -0.39 1.12 -10.88
CA ALA A 34 0.79 1.77 -11.47
C ALA A 34 0.49 2.43 -12.82
N THR A 35 -0.60 2.06 -13.49
CA THR A 35 -1.02 2.70 -14.75
C THR A 35 -1.91 3.92 -14.51
N ALA A 36 -2.34 4.16 -13.28
CA ALA A 36 -3.25 5.25 -12.97
C ALA A 36 -2.53 6.60 -12.93
N PRO A 37 -3.20 7.69 -13.35
CA PRO A 37 -2.61 9.01 -13.25
C PRO A 37 -2.25 9.37 -11.82
N GLY A 38 -1.05 9.94 -11.62
CA GLY A 38 -0.58 10.38 -10.30
C GLY A 38 0.16 9.34 -9.50
N PHE A 39 0.22 8.10 -9.97
CA PHE A 39 1.03 7.08 -9.30
C PHE A 39 2.52 7.41 -9.46
N ARG A 40 3.29 7.31 -8.36
CA ARG A 40 4.74 7.54 -8.38
C ARG A 40 5.52 6.25 -8.15
N ASP A 41 5.27 5.58 -7.01
CA ASP A 41 5.92 4.31 -6.66
C ASP A 41 5.14 3.59 -5.57
N ALA A 42 5.49 2.32 -5.35
CA ALA A 42 4.97 1.53 -4.24
C ALA A 42 6.02 0.52 -3.81
N ARG A 43 6.15 0.33 -2.50
CA ARG A 43 7.04 -0.67 -1.92
C ARG A 43 6.30 -1.43 -0.84
N LEU A 44 6.34 -2.75 -0.94
CA LEU A 44 5.80 -3.62 0.09
C LEU A 44 6.96 -4.14 0.93
N HIS A 45 6.93 -3.83 2.24
CA HIS A 45 7.96 -4.24 3.19
C HIS A 45 7.46 -5.44 3.97
N ARG A 46 8.37 -6.39 4.22
CA ARG A 46 8.08 -7.55 5.06
C ARG A 46 8.84 -7.42 6.37
N ALA A 47 8.18 -7.75 7.49
CA ALA A 47 8.83 -7.75 8.80
C ALA A 47 10.00 -8.73 8.81
N LEU A 48 11.09 -8.34 9.48
CA LEU A 48 12.26 -9.21 9.62
C LEU A 48 12.04 -10.32 10.63
N LEU A 49 11.13 -10.10 11.61
CA LEU A 49 10.84 -11.06 12.66
C LEU A 49 9.46 -11.68 12.47
N PRO A 50 9.32 -13.00 12.61
CA PRO A 50 8.05 -13.70 12.37
C PRO A 50 6.96 -13.36 13.38
N ASN A 51 7.31 -12.80 14.54
CA ASN A 51 6.35 -12.42 15.58
C ASN A 51 5.99 -10.94 15.56
N ALA A 52 6.42 -10.19 14.55
CA ALA A 52 6.02 -8.79 14.41
C ALA A 52 4.50 -8.71 14.18
N ARG A 53 3.86 -7.75 14.85
CA ARG A 53 2.41 -7.56 14.73
C ARG A 53 1.98 -7.32 13.29
N PHE A 54 2.68 -6.43 12.60
CA PHE A 54 2.39 -6.13 11.19
C PHE A 54 3.44 -6.84 10.33
N GLN A 55 3.03 -7.91 9.68
CA GLN A 55 3.94 -8.70 8.85
C GLN A 55 4.28 -8.00 7.54
N LEU A 56 3.41 -7.14 7.04
CA LEU A 56 3.62 -6.38 5.82
C LEU A 56 3.28 -4.91 6.04
N VAL A 57 4.06 -4.03 5.42
CA VAL A 57 3.78 -2.58 5.39
C VAL A 57 3.94 -2.11 3.95
N ASN A 58 2.86 -1.58 3.37
CA ASN A 58 2.88 -1.01 2.03
C ASN A 58 3.08 0.50 2.13
N VAL A 59 4.08 1.01 1.43
CA VAL A 59 4.36 2.45 1.33
C VAL A 59 4.33 2.83 -0.14
N ALA A 60 3.40 3.70 -0.51
CA ALA A 60 3.24 4.14 -1.88
C ALA A 60 3.17 5.67 -1.94
N HIS A 61 3.65 6.24 -3.04
CA HIS A 61 3.63 7.68 -3.24
C HIS A 61 2.74 8.03 -4.43
N TRP A 62 1.93 9.09 -4.25
CA TRP A 62 0.97 9.59 -5.21
C TRP A 62 1.10 11.11 -5.34
N ASP A 63 0.70 11.66 -6.49
CA ASP A 63 0.70 13.11 -6.70
C ASP A 63 -0.28 13.81 -5.76
N SER A 64 -1.41 13.17 -5.47
CA SER A 64 -2.46 13.74 -4.63
C SER A 64 -3.32 12.66 -3.98
N ALA A 65 -4.07 13.04 -2.96
CA ALA A 65 -5.06 12.16 -2.34
C ALA A 65 -6.12 11.73 -3.35
N GLU A 66 -6.57 12.65 -4.18
CA GLU A 66 -7.59 12.40 -5.20
C GLU A 66 -7.12 11.34 -6.21
N ALA A 67 -5.86 11.39 -6.63
CA ALA A 67 -5.29 10.40 -7.55
C ALA A 67 -5.27 9.01 -6.90
N CYS A 68 -4.87 8.93 -5.64
CA CYS A 68 -4.85 7.68 -4.89
C CYS A 68 -6.26 7.09 -4.74
N GLU A 69 -7.22 7.91 -4.37
CA GLU A 69 -8.62 7.48 -4.20
C GLU A 69 -9.22 7.00 -5.51
N ALA A 70 -8.96 7.72 -6.60
CA ALA A 70 -9.47 7.34 -7.93
C ALA A 70 -8.92 5.98 -8.37
N ALA A 71 -7.63 5.73 -8.14
CA ALA A 71 -7.01 4.44 -8.48
C ALA A 71 -7.60 3.30 -7.63
N GLY A 72 -7.84 3.56 -6.34
CA GLY A 72 -8.44 2.59 -5.43
C GLY A 72 -9.89 2.24 -5.78
N GLY A 73 -10.57 3.08 -6.55
CA GLY A 73 -11.94 2.84 -7.00
C GLY A 73 -12.03 1.96 -8.26
N HIS A 74 -10.91 1.58 -8.87
CA HIS A 74 -10.92 0.69 -10.03
C HIS A 74 -11.58 -0.65 -9.64
N PRO A 75 -12.58 -1.15 -10.43
CA PRO A 75 -13.34 -2.34 -10.03
C PRO A 75 -12.49 -3.56 -9.70
N THR A 76 -11.43 -3.82 -10.46
CA THR A 76 -10.54 -4.96 -10.21
C THR A 76 -9.76 -4.77 -8.91
N VAL A 77 -9.31 -3.54 -8.63
CA VAL A 77 -8.61 -3.21 -7.39
C VAL A 77 -9.54 -3.39 -6.19
N THR A 78 -10.76 -2.87 -6.29
CA THR A 78 -11.78 -2.99 -5.24
C THR A 78 -12.07 -4.46 -4.90
N ALA A 79 -12.26 -5.30 -5.93
CA ALA A 79 -12.50 -6.72 -5.74
C ALA A 79 -11.30 -7.42 -5.09
N SER A 80 -10.09 -7.09 -5.52
CA SER A 80 -8.84 -7.64 -4.98
C SER A 80 -8.67 -7.29 -3.49
N VAL A 81 -8.96 -6.04 -3.12
CA VAL A 81 -8.90 -5.59 -1.73
C VAL A 81 -9.92 -6.32 -0.87
N ALA A 82 -11.15 -6.50 -1.38
CA ALA A 82 -12.19 -7.23 -0.66
C ALA A 82 -11.76 -8.67 -0.38
N GLU A 83 -11.12 -9.33 -1.35
CA GLU A 83 -10.60 -10.67 -1.17
C GLU A 83 -9.49 -10.72 -0.11
N ALA A 84 -8.56 -9.75 -0.16
CA ALA A 84 -7.47 -9.66 0.80
C ALA A 84 -7.97 -9.50 2.24
N ARG A 85 -9.07 -8.79 2.44
CA ARG A 85 -9.66 -8.54 3.77
C ARG A 85 -10.21 -9.79 4.44
N LYS A 86 -10.35 -10.88 3.74
CA LYS A 86 -10.81 -12.16 4.32
C LYS A 86 -9.75 -12.76 5.25
N THR A 87 -8.46 -12.50 5.01
CA THR A 87 -7.36 -13.08 5.77
C THR A 87 -6.45 -12.03 6.42
N ALA A 88 -6.56 -10.76 6.01
CA ALA A 88 -5.67 -9.71 6.47
C ALA A 88 -6.46 -8.54 7.06
N SER A 89 -5.91 -7.94 8.12
CA SER A 89 -6.45 -6.72 8.72
C SER A 89 -5.60 -5.55 8.28
N ALA A 90 -6.19 -4.65 7.48
CA ALA A 90 -5.51 -3.50 6.89
C ALA A 90 -5.71 -2.24 7.74
N ASN A 91 -4.69 -1.38 7.73
CA ASN A 91 -4.70 -0.09 8.44
C ASN A 91 -4.17 0.99 7.49
N PRO A 92 -4.92 1.31 6.43
CA PRO A 92 -4.47 2.28 5.43
C PRO A 92 -4.75 3.71 5.85
N ALA A 93 -3.83 4.61 5.51
CA ALA A 93 -4.03 6.04 5.65
C ALA A 93 -3.12 6.80 4.71
N LEU A 94 -3.48 8.05 4.45
CA LEU A 94 -2.67 8.97 3.66
C LEU A 94 -1.94 9.94 4.59
N TYR A 95 -0.69 10.23 4.27
CA TYR A 95 0.19 11.06 5.08
C TYR A 95 0.91 12.08 4.21
N ARG A 96 1.37 13.15 4.84
CA ARG A 96 2.29 14.10 4.21
C ARG A 96 3.55 14.20 5.06
N ILE A 97 4.65 14.54 4.41
CA ILE A 97 5.91 14.78 5.13
C ILE A 97 5.77 16.07 5.94
N VAL A 98 6.05 16.01 7.24
CA VAL A 98 6.03 17.19 8.13
C VAL A 98 7.42 17.51 8.69
N ALA A 99 8.36 16.61 8.56
CA ALA A 99 9.74 16.79 8.99
C ALA A 99 10.61 15.83 8.21
N GLN A 100 11.79 16.28 7.83
CA GLN A 100 12.70 15.45 7.04
C GLN A 100 14.14 15.81 7.39
N VAL A 101 14.99 14.80 7.52
CA VAL A 101 16.43 14.95 7.67
C VAL A 101 17.09 13.87 6.84
N ALA A 102 18.15 14.24 6.13
CA ALA A 102 18.93 13.30 5.33
C ALA A 102 20.40 13.46 5.71
N ARG A 103 21.17 12.40 5.49
CA ARG A 103 22.59 12.37 5.71
C ARG A 103 23.34 12.92 4.52
#